data_72dd0831403018a67b6a7d520906838d
#
_entry.id   72dd0831403018a67b6a7d520906838d
#
_cell.length_a   1.000
_cell.length_b   1.000
_cell.length_c   1.000
_cell.angle_alpha   90.00
_cell.angle_beta   90.00
_cell.angle_gamma   90.00
#
_symmetry.space_group_name_H-M   'P 1'
#
loop_
_entity.id
_entity.type
_entity.pdbx_description
1 polymer ?
#
loop_
_entity_poly.entity_id
_entity_poly.type
_entity_poly.pdbx_seq_one_letter_code
_entity_poly.pdbx_strand_id
1 'polypeptide(L)'
;MSVTTVPDDQRFVPVLLGADAATYSLARSFHEEYAAVSVAVSRLGAGPVANSRIIEVSRLADFDDDDALVAHLHGLGERFGDRPLLLLTSTDYLVRRIVTLRDRLEPRLTIPYPDLALIDRLTDKAQFAELCRELGIAHPETVAYDVARHEQLKDDPQLNERLAALSFPIIAKTGNSATYERYDFPGKQKVHTAASRAELMDLMQRVHDSGYPGTFILQDMIPGLDDGMRILTCYCDRAGRVRMGAFGHVLLEEHLPETLGVPAAIITGQDRAVLDEVVRLLEHVGWRGYANFDLKYDPRDGRTKFFELNPRLGRSNFYVNAGGVNTARYYVEQYVDGSDLSDEPRLVESAKEELYTSLPVPLVLRYLPGDLRKKVLSLVARGRVTNPMMYARDPHPKRWAYVGAYGANQVRKYFRVYPPPQRDAQREKA
;
A
#
# COMPACT_ATOMS: atom_id res chain seq x y z
N MET A 1 -25.52 24.13 -6.56
CA MET A 1 -24.84 23.45 -5.44
C MET A 1 -23.48 24.10 -5.29
N SER A 2 -23.13 24.57 -4.10
CA SER A 2 -21.82 25.19 -3.86
C SER A 2 -20.72 24.15 -4.08
N VAL A 3 -19.71 24.52 -4.84
CA VAL A 3 -18.47 23.75 -4.97
C VAL A 3 -17.75 23.85 -3.63
N THR A 4 -17.26 22.73 -3.11
CA THR A 4 -16.45 22.72 -1.88
C THR A 4 -15.16 23.46 -2.15
N THR A 5 -14.80 24.40 -1.30
CA THR A 5 -13.55 25.17 -1.36
C THR A 5 -12.83 25.08 -0.03
N VAL A 6 -11.50 25.19 -0.06
CA VAL A 6 -10.69 25.29 1.16
C VAL A 6 -11.02 26.63 1.85
N PRO A 7 -11.37 26.63 3.16
CA PRO A 7 -11.64 27.84 3.92
C PRO A 7 -10.43 28.79 3.97
N ASP A 8 -10.69 30.11 3.95
CA ASP A 8 -9.61 31.11 3.96
C ASP A 8 -8.84 31.14 5.29
N ASP A 9 -9.46 30.76 6.39
CA ASP A 9 -8.89 30.68 7.73
C ASP A 9 -8.20 29.32 8.03
N GLN A 10 -8.24 28.38 7.08
CA GLN A 10 -7.58 27.08 7.27
C GLN A 10 -6.06 27.24 7.31
N ARG A 11 -5.43 26.75 8.37
CA ARG A 11 -4.03 26.96 8.73
C ARG A 11 -3.02 26.35 7.76
N PHE A 12 -3.34 25.22 7.12
CA PHE A 12 -2.52 24.49 6.16
C PHE A 12 -3.41 23.79 5.12
N VAL A 13 -2.87 23.36 4.01
CA VAL A 13 -3.64 22.71 2.94
C VAL A 13 -3.03 21.37 2.57
N PRO A 14 -3.72 20.22 2.83
CA PRO A 14 -3.34 18.95 2.26
C PRO A 14 -3.65 18.94 0.75
N VAL A 15 -2.63 18.75 -0.08
CA VAL A 15 -2.73 18.60 -1.53
C VAL A 15 -2.50 17.12 -1.87
N LEU A 16 -3.55 16.46 -2.33
CA LEU A 16 -3.59 15.02 -2.52
C LEU A 16 -3.59 14.69 -4.01
N LEU A 17 -2.57 13.98 -4.51
CA LEU A 17 -2.58 13.51 -5.90
C LEU A 17 -3.36 12.19 -5.98
N GLY A 18 -4.46 12.22 -6.74
CA GLY A 18 -5.34 11.08 -6.96
C GLY A 18 -6.81 11.40 -6.74
N ALA A 19 -7.68 10.40 -6.97
CA ALA A 19 -9.13 10.51 -6.79
C ALA A 19 -9.79 9.20 -6.34
N ASP A 20 -9.02 8.26 -5.85
CA ASP A 20 -9.49 6.95 -5.41
C ASP A 20 -9.97 6.94 -3.94
N ALA A 21 -10.36 5.77 -3.44
CA ALA A 21 -10.81 5.60 -2.06
C ALA A 21 -9.68 5.87 -1.04
N ALA A 22 -8.43 5.66 -1.41
CA ALA A 22 -7.29 5.96 -0.54
C ALA A 22 -7.05 7.47 -0.41
N THR A 23 -7.20 8.22 -1.51
CA THR A 23 -7.19 9.70 -1.51
C THR A 23 -8.30 10.24 -0.61
N TYR A 24 -9.52 9.70 -0.73
CA TYR A 24 -10.63 10.08 0.14
C TYR A 24 -10.34 9.77 1.61
N SER A 25 -9.79 8.58 1.90
CA SER A 25 -9.44 8.16 3.25
C SER A 25 -8.41 9.08 3.89
N LEU A 26 -7.41 9.50 3.13
CA LEU A 26 -6.39 10.44 3.61
C LEU A 26 -6.99 11.84 3.89
N ALA A 27 -7.84 12.35 2.98
CA ALA A 27 -8.58 13.60 3.22
C ALA A 27 -9.48 13.50 4.47
N ARG A 28 -10.13 12.35 4.69
CA ARG A 28 -10.91 12.09 5.88
C ARG A 28 -10.06 12.13 7.15
N SER A 29 -8.84 11.60 7.14
CA SER A 29 -7.91 11.67 8.28
C SER A 29 -7.60 13.11 8.67
N PHE A 30 -7.33 13.98 7.70
CA PHE A 30 -7.12 15.41 7.94
C PHE A 30 -8.38 16.11 8.45
N HIS A 31 -9.54 15.76 7.91
CA HIS A 31 -10.79 16.37 8.35
C HIS A 31 -11.22 15.89 9.75
N GLU A 32 -11.01 14.63 10.10
CA GLU A 32 -11.34 14.11 11.44
C GLU A 32 -10.53 14.80 12.53
N GLU A 33 -9.24 15.04 12.29
CA GLU A 33 -8.33 15.61 13.29
C GLU A 33 -8.35 17.14 13.33
N TYR A 34 -8.40 17.78 12.17
CA TYR A 34 -8.16 19.21 12.03
C TYR A 34 -9.32 19.97 11.40
N ALA A 35 -10.44 19.31 11.07
CA ALA A 35 -11.53 19.86 10.27
C ALA A 35 -11.04 20.42 8.90
N ALA A 36 -9.86 20.02 8.43
CA ALA A 36 -9.26 20.56 7.23
C ALA A 36 -9.91 19.99 5.97
N VAL A 37 -10.18 20.88 5.01
CA VAL A 37 -10.57 20.55 3.64
C VAL A 37 -9.30 20.31 2.83
N SER A 38 -9.22 19.17 2.15
CA SER A 38 -8.08 18.84 1.30
C SER A 38 -8.34 19.22 -0.16
N VAL A 39 -7.29 19.54 -0.91
CA VAL A 39 -7.36 19.67 -2.38
C VAL A 39 -6.97 18.36 -3.03
N ALA A 40 -7.87 17.76 -3.80
CA ALA A 40 -7.54 16.56 -4.60
C ALA A 40 -7.25 16.95 -6.06
N VAL A 41 -6.03 16.71 -6.50
CA VAL A 41 -5.58 16.97 -7.88
C VAL A 41 -5.66 15.68 -8.67
N SER A 42 -6.44 15.69 -9.76
CA SER A 42 -6.59 14.52 -10.63
C SER A 42 -7.14 14.93 -12.00
N ARG A 43 -7.05 14.01 -12.98
CA ARG A 43 -7.55 14.27 -14.34
C ARG A 43 -9.05 14.58 -14.39
N LEU A 44 -9.86 13.78 -13.75
CA LEU A 44 -11.33 13.85 -13.86
C LEU A 44 -12.04 14.38 -12.61
N GLY A 45 -11.44 14.26 -11.43
CA GLY A 45 -12.08 14.60 -10.16
C GLY A 45 -13.37 13.83 -9.92
N ALA A 46 -13.39 12.55 -10.26
CA ALA A 46 -14.55 11.67 -10.21
C ALA A 46 -14.42 10.64 -9.07
N GLY A 47 -15.43 9.78 -8.94
CA GLY A 47 -15.39 8.67 -8.00
C GLY A 47 -15.48 9.10 -6.53
N PRO A 48 -14.66 8.53 -5.64
CA PRO A 48 -14.70 8.75 -4.20
C PRO A 48 -14.60 10.21 -3.75
N VAL A 49 -13.84 11.04 -4.46
CA VAL A 49 -13.60 12.47 -4.12
C VAL A 49 -14.71 13.39 -4.61
N ALA A 50 -15.52 12.93 -5.56
CA ALA A 50 -16.59 13.75 -6.14
C ALA A 50 -17.72 14.00 -5.15
N ASN A 51 -18.28 15.22 -5.19
CA ASN A 51 -19.37 15.65 -4.32
C ASN A 51 -19.08 15.55 -2.81
N SER A 52 -17.82 15.51 -2.41
CA SER A 52 -17.39 15.55 -1.02
C SER A 52 -17.43 16.97 -0.47
N ARG A 53 -17.74 17.11 0.81
CA ARG A 53 -17.70 18.39 1.55
C ARG A 53 -16.35 18.59 2.26
N ILE A 54 -15.48 17.60 2.22
CA ILE A 54 -14.15 17.64 2.84
C ILE A 54 -13.03 17.69 1.81
N ILE A 55 -13.41 17.73 0.51
CA ILE A 55 -12.45 17.75 -0.60
C ILE A 55 -12.85 18.79 -1.63
N GLU A 56 -11.94 19.72 -1.89
CA GLU A 56 -11.96 20.56 -3.08
C GLU A 56 -11.32 19.79 -4.23
N VAL A 57 -12.02 19.65 -5.35
CA VAL A 57 -11.50 18.96 -6.54
C VAL A 57 -10.83 19.97 -7.46
N SER A 58 -9.53 19.78 -7.68
CA SER A 58 -8.72 20.52 -8.65
C SER A 58 -8.42 19.64 -9.85
N ARG A 59 -8.92 20.00 -11.02
CA ARG A 59 -8.78 19.19 -12.25
C ARG A 59 -7.57 19.63 -13.04
N LEU A 60 -6.80 18.64 -13.50
CA LEU A 60 -5.67 18.84 -14.42
C LEU A 60 -5.79 17.80 -15.55
N ALA A 61 -6.15 18.26 -16.76
CA ALA A 61 -6.35 17.39 -17.92
C ALA A 61 -5.06 16.63 -18.27
N ASP A 62 -3.95 17.34 -18.28
CA ASP A 62 -2.61 16.80 -18.58
C ASP A 62 -1.89 16.32 -17.31
N PHE A 63 -2.63 15.56 -16.48
CA PHE A 63 -2.13 15.10 -15.18
C PHE A 63 -0.84 14.27 -15.27
N ASP A 64 -0.60 13.59 -16.38
CA ASP A 64 0.58 12.74 -16.58
C ASP A 64 1.78 13.51 -17.15
N ASP A 65 1.61 14.77 -17.57
CA ASP A 65 2.69 15.66 -17.97
C ASP A 65 3.33 16.33 -16.74
N ASP A 66 4.66 16.27 -16.63
CA ASP A 66 5.39 16.78 -15.47
C ASP A 66 5.39 18.31 -15.41
N ASP A 67 5.51 18.98 -16.56
CA ASP A 67 5.53 20.45 -16.60
C ASP A 67 4.15 21.02 -16.26
N ALA A 68 3.09 20.40 -16.79
CA ALA A 68 1.71 20.76 -16.47
C ALA A 68 1.41 20.53 -14.97
N LEU A 69 1.88 19.40 -14.39
CA LEU A 69 1.69 19.12 -12.97
C LEU A 69 2.41 20.13 -12.09
N VAL A 70 3.68 20.44 -12.38
CA VAL A 70 4.46 21.42 -11.62
C VAL A 70 3.82 22.81 -11.72
N ALA A 71 3.46 23.26 -12.91
CA ALA A 71 2.80 24.56 -13.10
C ALA A 71 1.47 24.65 -12.33
N HIS A 72 0.66 23.58 -12.35
CA HIS A 72 -0.59 23.50 -11.62
C HIS A 72 -0.40 23.57 -10.09
N LEU A 73 0.60 22.84 -9.57
CA LEU A 73 0.93 22.83 -8.14
C LEU A 73 1.50 24.18 -7.68
N HIS A 74 2.29 24.86 -8.50
CA HIS A 74 2.74 26.22 -8.22
C HIS A 74 1.57 27.21 -8.20
N GLY A 75 0.60 27.09 -9.12
CA GLY A 75 -0.63 27.89 -9.10
C GLY A 75 -1.46 27.69 -7.82
N LEU A 76 -1.52 26.47 -7.27
CA LEU A 76 -2.07 26.25 -5.95
C LEU A 76 -1.24 26.95 -4.86
N GLY A 77 0.09 26.92 -4.98
CA GLY A 77 0.99 27.66 -4.11
C GLY A 77 0.69 29.14 -4.05
N GLU A 78 0.55 29.78 -5.21
CA GLU A 78 0.18 31.20 -5.32
C GLU A 78 -1.20 31.49 -4.71
N ARG A 79 -2.18 30.65 -5.03
CA ARG A 79 -3.55 30.79 -4.52
C ARG A 79 -3.62 30.73 -2.99
N PHE A 80 -2.85 29.86 -2.36
CA PHE A 80 -2.92 29.65 -0.92
C PHE A 80 -1.91 30.51 -0.12
N GLY A 81 -1.11 31.36 -0.78
CA GLY A 81 -0.18 32.29 -0.12
C GLY A 81 0.81 31.58 0.79
N ASP A 82 1.03 32.06 1.99
CA ASP A 82 2.04 31.54 2.92
C ASP A 82 1.60 30.27 3.68
N ARG A 83 0.39 29.76 3.42
CA ARG A 83 -0.10 28.55 4.09
C ARG A 83 0.76 27.33 3.70
N PRO A 84 1.22 26.49 4.66
CA PRO A 84 1.91 25.25 4.35
C PRO A 84 1.07 24.34 3.48
N LEU A 85 1.63 23.84 2.39
CA LEU A 85 1.02 22.85 1.49
C LEU A 85 1.72 21.50 1.65
N LEU A 86 0.96 20.48 2.07
CA LEU A 86 1.46 19.12 2.22
C LEU A 86 1.11 18.29 0.97
N LEU A 87 2.09 17.98 0.13
CA LEU A 87 1.88 17.21 -1.10
C LEU A 87 1.98 15.71 -0.82
N LEU A 88 0.85 15.00 -0.95
CA LEU A 88 0.70 13.62 -0.54
C LEU A 88 0.01 12.76 -1.61
N THR A 89 0.30 11.46 -1.58
CA THR A 89 -0.39 10.44 -2.40
C THR A 89 -0.35 9.08 -1.73
N SER A 90 -1.21 8.15 -2.19
CA SER A 90 -1.28 6.76 -1.73
C SER A 90 -0.84 5.75 -2.80
N THR A 91 -0.13 6.19 -3.86
CA THR A 91 0.34 5.33 -4.95
C THR A 91 1.84 5.45 -5.16
N ASP A 92 2.53 4.34 -5.31
CA ASP A 92 4.00 4.28 -5.43
C ASP A 92 4.50 5.06 -6.64
N TYR A 93 3.81 4.94 -7.78
CA TYR A 93 4.13 5.69 -8.99
C TYR A 93 4.12 7.22 -8.74
N LEU A 94 3.08 7.73 -8.08
CA LEU A 94 3.00 9.17 -7.79
C LEU A 94 3.99 9.61 -6.71
N VAL A 95 4.29 8.77 -5.71
CA VAL A 95 5.38 9.07 -4.76
C VAL A 95 6.70 9.25 -5.50
N ARG A 96 7.06 8.26 -6.32
CA ARG A 96 8.28 8.34 -7.11
C ARG A 96 8.32 9.61 -7.97
N ARG A 97 7.20 9.92 -8.62
CA ARG A 97 7.07 11.08 -9.49
C ARG A 97 7.27 12.40 -8.74
N ILE A 98 6.58 12.62 -7.62
CA ILE A 98 6.73 13.87 -6.84
C ILE A 98 8.10 13.99 -6.20
N VAL A 99 8.72 12.87 -5.77
CA VAL A 99 10.10 12.90 -5.24
C VAL A 99 11.11 13.22 -6.35
N THR A 100 10.92 12.72 -7.57
CA THR A 100 11.74 13.10 -8.74
C THR A 100 11.62 14.59 -9.07
N LEU A 101 10.44 15.16 -8.88
CA LEU A 101 10.17 16.59 -9.13
C LEU A 101 10.45 17.49 -7.92
N ARG A 102 11.02 16.96 -6.83
CA ARG A 102 11.20 17.67 -5.56
C ARG A 102 11.83 19.04 -5.73
N ASP A 103 12.95 19.13 -6.43
CA ASP A 103 13.71 20.39 -6.61
C ASP A 103 12.89 21.46 -7.35
N ARG A 104 11.90 21.06 -8.12
CA ARG A 104 11.00 21.96 -8.83
C ARG A 104 9.79 22.38 -7.98
N LEU A 105 9.46 21.68 -6.90
CA LEU A 105 8.28 21.87 -6.08
C LEU A 105 8.57 22.52 -4.72
N GLU A 106 9.70 22.16 -4.09
CA GLU A 106 10.15 22.77 -2.83
C GLU A 106 10.85 24.13 -3.09
N PRO A 107 10.83 25.05 -2.14
CA PRO A 107 10.25 24.92 -0.79
C PRO A 107 8.74 25.18 -0.71
N ARG A 108 8.08 25.47 -1.82
CA ARG A 108 6.67 25.90 -1.83
C ARG A 108 5.70 24.80 -1.38
N LEU A 109 5.98 23.54 -1.74
CA LEU A 109 5.22 22.38 -1.31
C LEU A 109 6.10 21.47 -0.45
N THR A 110 5.59 21.05 0.69
CA THR A 110 6.28 20.09 1.56
C THR A 110 6.06 18.68 1.03
N ILE A 111 7.14 17.95 0.77
CA ILE A 111 7.18 16.59 0.23
C ILE A 111 7.69 15.64 1.32
N PRO A 112 6.82 15.05 2.17
CA PRO A 112 7.21 14.28 3.35
C PRO A 112 7.55 12.82 3.02
N TYR A 113 8.44 12.60 2.07
CA TYR A 113 8.94 11.28 1.64
C TYR A 113 10.46 11.22 1.72
N PRO A 114 11.05 10.02 1.82
CA PRO A 114 12.51 9.84 1.74
C PRO A 114 13.09 10.28 0.38
N ASP A 115 14.41 10.25 0.28
CA ASP A 115 15.09 10.49 -0.99
C ASP A 115 14.86 9.34 -1.97
N LEU A 116 14.90 9.66 -3.27
CA LEU A 116 14.60 8.72 -4.35
C LEU A 116 15.52 7.49 -4.29
N ALA A 117 16.80 7.68 -4.00
CA ALA A 117 17.76 6.56 -3.90
C ALA A 117 17.39 5.55 -2.80
N LEU A 118 16.92 6.04 -1.65
CA LEU A 118 16.47 5.19 -0.55
C LEU A 118 15.15 4.49 -0.91
N ILE A 119 14.22 5.21 -1.55
CA ILE A 119 12.97 4.62 -2.06
C ILE A 119 13.29 3.49 -3.05
N ASP A 120 14.14 3.74 -4.06
CA ASP A 120 14.48 2.78 -5.08
C ASP A 120 15.13 1.51 -4.48
N ARG A 121 16.06 1.70 -3.53
CA ARG A 121 16.72 0.60 -2.83
C ARG A 121 15.73 -0.28 -2.07
N LEU A 122 14.78 0.30 -1.34
CA LEU A 122 13.92 -0.47 -0.43
C LEU A 122 12.64 -0.97 -1.11
N THR A 123 12.26 -0.42 -2.26
CA THR A 123 11.16 -0.95 -3.07
C THR A 123 11.63 -1.99 -4.09
N ASP A 124 12.94 -2.12 -4.32
CA ASP A 124 13.50 -3.24 -5.07
C ASP A 124 13.46 -4.52 -4.24
N LYS A 125 12.72 -5.51 -4.72
CA LYS A 125 12.45 -6.74 -3.96
C LYS A 125 13.71 -7.57 -3.64
N ALA A 126 14.72 -7.53 -4.50
CA ALA A 126 15.96 -8.24 -4.28
C ALA A 126 16.83 -7.56 -3.23
N GLN A 127 16.96 -6.23 -3.31
CA GLN A 127 17.71 -5.45 -2.33
C GLN A 127 17.01 -5.44 -0.96
N PHE A 128 15.67 -5.41 -0.94
CA PHE A 128 14.91 -5.53 0.29
C PHE A 128 15.10 -6.89 0.97
N ALA A 129 15.06 -8.00 0.20
CA ALA A 129 15.30 -9.33 0.74
C ALA A 129 16.75 -9.48 1.27
N GLU A 130 17.74 -8.88 0.59
CA GLU A 130 19.12 -8.87 1.07
C GLU A 130 19.26 -8.12 2.40
N LEU A 131 18.65 -6.92 2.50
CA LEU A 131 18.62 -6.17 3.75
C LEU A 131 17.94 -6.95 4.89
N CYS A 132 16.82 -7.63 4.60
CA CYS A 132 16.16 -8.49 5.60
C CYS A 132 17.10 -9.60 6.06
N ARG A 133 17.87 -10.22 5.15
CA ARG A 133 18.85 -11.27 5.46
C ARG A 133 19.99 -10.72 6.35
N GLU A 134 20.56 -9.57 5.99
CA GLU A 134 21.61 -8.90 6.76
C GLU A 134 21.16 -8.59 8.21
N LEU A 135 19.91 -8.18 8.37
CA LEU A 135 19.33 -7.82 9.68
C LEU A 135 18.70 -9.02 10.42
N GLY A 136 18.70 -10.22 9.85
CA GLY A 136 18.06 -11.40 10.44
C GLY A 136 16.53 -11.29 10.55
N ILE A 137 15.91 -10.50 9.67
CA ILE A 137 14.47 -10.32 9.59
C ILE A 137 13.85 -11.43 8.75
N ALA A 138 12.71 -11.98 9.21
CA ALA A 138 12.04 -13.05 8.50
C ALA A 138 11.52 -12.59 7.14
N HIS A 139 11.96 -13.22 6.07
CA HIS A 139 11.52 -12.96 4.71
C HIS A 139 11.44 -14.30 3.95
N PRO A 140 10.63 -14.40 2.88
CA PRO A 140 10.69 -15.57 2.01
C PRO A 140 12.03 -15.60 1.27
N GLU A 141 12.63 -16.79 1.12
CA GLU A 141 13.86 -16.91 0.33
C GLU A 141 13.61 -16.33 -1.06
N THR A 142 14.54 -15.50 -1.52
CA THR A 142 14.37 -14.69 -2.72
C THR A 142 15.65 -14.71 -3.55
N VAL A 143 15.50 -15.00 -4.84
CA VAL A 143 16.59 -15.01 -5.81
C VAL A 143 16.24 -14.09 -6.97
N ALA A 144 17.13 -13.15 -7.28
CA ALA A 144 17.05 -12.36 -8.50
C ALA A 144 17.67 -13.15 -9.67
N TYR A 145 16.91 -13.31 -10.75
CA TYR A 145 17.32 -14.01 -11.96
C TYR A 145 17.34 -13.04 -13.13
N ASP A 146 18.53 -12.72 -13.61
CA ASP A 146 18.73 -11.88 -14.80
C ASP A 146 18.46 -12.69 -16.07
N VAL A 147 17.32 -12.45 -16.70
CA VAL A 147 16.88 -13.21 -17.87
C VAL A 147 17.78 -12.98 -19.08
N ALA A 148 18.33 -11.79 -19.24
CA ALA A 148 19.26 -11.50 -20.35
C ALA A 148 20.53 -12.38 -20.30
N ARG A 149 20.89 -12.86 -19.11
CA ARG A 149 22.05 -13.72 -18.89
C ARG A 149 21.68 -15.22 -18.76
N HIS A 150 20.49 -15.62 -19.19
CA HIS A 150 19.95 -16.98 -19.02
C HIS A 150 20.97 -18.06 -19.45
N GLU A 151 21.56 -17.95 -20.63
CA GLU A 151 22.51 -18.90 -21.17
C GLU A 151 23.79 -19.07 -20.32
N GLN A 152 24.17 -18.03 -19.60
CA GLN A 152 25.32 -18.04 -18.69
C GLN A 152 24.94 -18.54 -17.29
N LEU A 153 23.73 -18.18 -16.83
CA LEU A 153 23.25 -18.44 -15.48
C LEU A 153 22.70 -19.84 -15.28
N LYS A 154 22.20 -20.51 -16.34
CA LYS A 154 21.65 -21.87 -16.22
C LYS A 154 22.62 -22.90 -15.65
N ASP A 155 23.93 -22.70 -15.87
CA ASP A 155 25.01 -23.56 -15.41
C ASP A 155 25.88 -22.92 -14.31
N ASP A 156 25.51 -21.70 -13.83
CA ASP A 156 26.26 -20.99 -12.79
C ASP A 156 26.11 -21.69 -11.43
N PRO A 157 27.24 -22.16 -10.82
CA PRO A 157 27.22 -22.87 -9.54
C PRO A 157 26.65 -22.04 -8.39
N GLN A 158 26.92 -20.72 -8.32
CA GLN A 158 26.44 -19.83 -7.26
C GLN A 158 24.92 -19.61 -7.37
N LEU A 159 24.43 -19.41 -8.60
CA LEU A 159 22.99 -19.30 -8.81
C LEU A 159 22.30 -20.63 -8.50
N ASN A 160 22.90 -21.73 -8.90
CA ASN A 160 22.39 -23.09 -8.62
C ASN A 160 22.28 -23.38 -7.12
N GLU A 161 23.23 -22.94 -6.32
CA GLU A 161 23.19 -23.02 -4.86
C GLU A 161 22.03 -22.18 -4.29
N ARG A 162 21.88 -20.95 -4.75
CA ARG A 162 20.77 -20.07 -4.34
C ARG A 162 19.41 -20.64 -4.76
N LEU A 163 19.28 -21.18 -5.95
CA LEU A 163 18.05 -21.85 -6.41
C LEU A 163 17.75 -23.14 -5.63
N ALA A 164 18.78 -23.83 -5.10
CA ALA A 164 18.59 -24.99 -4.26
C ALA A 164 18.06 -24.65 -2.86
N ALA A 165 18.22 -23.41 -2.41
CA ALA A 165 17.65 -22.91 -1.16
C ALA A 165 16.14 -22.62 -1.25
N LEU A 166 15.59 -22.49 -2.48
CA LEU A 166 14.16 -22.25 -2.69
C LEU A 166 13.33 -23.51 -2.40
N SER A 167 12.23 -23.32 -1.69
CA SER A 167 11.26 -24.39 -1.38
C SER A 167 10.10 -24.34 -2.39
N PHE A 168 10.05 -25.32 -3.30
CA PHE A 168 8.97 -25.42 -4.26
C PHE A 168 7.62 -25.84 -3.63
N PRO A 169 6.48 -25.33 -4.12
CA PRO A 169 6.33 -24.40 -5.26
C PRO A 169 6.82 -22.99 -4.94
N ILE A 170 7.31 -22.29 -5.98
CA ILE A 170 7.80 -20.93 -5.88
C ILE A 170 6.95 -19.96 -6.72
N ILE A 171 7.04 -18.68 -6.38
CA ILE A 171 6.52 -17.58 -7.18
C ILE A 171 7.65 -17.00 -8.04
N ALA A 172 7.38 -16.82 -9.34
CA ALA A 172 8.25 -16.10 -10.25
C ALA A 172 7.52 -14.88 -10.83
N LYS A 173 8.05 -13.70 -10.58
CA LYS A 173 7.45 -12.42 -11.03
C LYS A 173 8.52 -11.49 -11.57
N THR A 174 8.16 -10.65 -12.52
CA THR A 174 9.08 -9.65 -13.07
C THR A 174 9.45 -8.59 -12.01
N GLY A 175 10.69 -8.12 -12.05
CA GLY A 175 11.14 -6.95 -11.29
C GLY A 175 10.59 -5.64 -11.84
N ASN A 176 10.22 -5.59 -13.14
CA ASN A 176 9.67 -4.40 -13.81
C ASN A 176 8.47 -4.76 -14.70
N SER A 177 7.26 -4.56 -14.18
CA SER A 177 6.02 -4.88 -14.89
C SER A 177 5.83 -4.07 -16.17
N ALA A 178 6.21 -2.78 -16.19
CA ALA A 178 6.02 -1.91 -17.35
C ALA A 178 6.88 -2.35 -18.55
N THR A 179 8.12 -2.79 -18.29
CA THR A 179 8.98 -3.35 -19.33
C THR A 179 8.44 -4.70 -19.79
N TYR A 180 8.03 -5.56 -18.83
CA TYR A 180 7.55 -6.91 -19.10
C TYR A 180 6.29 -6.95 -19.97
N GLU A 181 5.39 -5.98 -19.85
CA GLU A 181 4.18 -5.89 -20.67
C GLU A 181 4.44 -5.82 -22.16
N ARG A 182 5.61 -5.33 -22.58
CA ARG A 182 6.00 -5.15 -24.00
C ARG A 182 6.46 -6.45 -24.66
N TYR A 183 6.69 -7.50 -23.92
CA TYR A 183 7.17 -8.79 -24.39
C TYR A 183 6.05 -9.83 -24.25
N ASP A 184 5.95 -10.72 -25.22
CA ASP A 184 4.92 -11.77 -25.23
C ASP A 184 5.53 -13.16 -25.43
N PHE A 185 4.95 -14.16 -24.78
CA PHE A 185 5.35 -15.55 -24.90
C PHE A 185 4.22 -16.49 -24.46
N PRO A 186 4.19 -17.75 -24.89
CA PRO A 186 3.15 -18.69 -24.52
C PRO A 186 3.05 -18.90 -22.99
N GLY A 187 1.85 -18.69 -22.43
CA GLY A 187 1.58 -18.84 -21.01
C GLY A 187 2.02 -17.65 -20.14
N LYS A 188 2.26 -16.47 -20.74
CA LYS A 188 2.58 -15.25 -20.01
C LYS A 188 1.53 -14.92 -18.95
N GLN A 189 2.00 -14.66 -17.73
CA GLN A 189 1.20 -14.20 -16.60
C GLN A 189 1.95 -13.08 -15.87
N LYS A 190 1.24 -12.28 -15.09
CA LYS A 190 1.86 -11.26 -14.22
C LYS A 190 2.68 -11.87 -13.08
N VAL A 191 2.17 -12.99 -12.56
CA VAL A 191 2.81 -13.79 -11.52
C VAL A 191 2.70 -15.25 -11.95
N HIS A 192 3.81 -15.92 -12.06
CA HIS A 192 3.91 -17.35 -12.37
C HIS A 192 4.13 -18.16 -11.10
N THR A 193 3.68 -19.41 -11.10
CA THR A 193 4.02 -20.39 -10.08
C THR A 193 4.78 -21.53 -10.76
N ALA A 194 5.88 -21.98 -10.18
CA ALA A 194 6.61 -23.17 -10.62
C ALA A 194 6.58 -24.21 -9.50
N ALA A 195 6.11 -25.42 -9.79
CA ALA A 195 6.02 -26.49 -8.82
C ALA A 195 7.35 -27.27 -8.68
N SER A 196 8.27 -27.06 -9.59
CA SER A 196 9.57 -27.71 -9.61
C SER A 196 10.64 -26.84 -10.27
N ARG A 197 11.90 -27.20 -10.03
CA ARG A 197 13.03 -26.56 -10.71
C ARG A 197 12.95 -26.72 -12.24
N ALA A 198 12.49 -27.86 -12.73
CA ALA A 198 12.35 -28.09 -14.17
C ALA A 198 11.34 -27.11 -14.79
N GLU A 199 10.18 -26.95 -14.16
CA GLU A 199 9.17 -25.98 -14.60
C GLU A 199 9.68 -24.53 -14.54
N LEU A 200 10.47 -24.19 -13.50
CA LEU A 200 11.10 -22.88 -13.40
C LEU A 200 12.05 -22.64 -14.57
N MET A 201 12.93 -23.59 -14.87
CA MET A 201 13.92 -23.42 -15.95
C MET A 201 13.24 -23.34 -17.32
N ASP A 202 12.17 -24.13 -17.56
CA ASP A 202 11.35 -24.01 -18.76
C ASP A 202 10.68 -22.63 -18.87
N LEU A 203 10.15 -22.10 -17.76
CA LEU A 203 9.62 -20.73 -17.73
C LEU A 203 10.71 -19.71 -18.07
N MET A 204 11.88 -19.78 -17.43
CA MET A 204 12.98 -18.84 -17.68
C MET A 204 13.48 -18.90 -19.13
N GLN A 205 13.51 -20.08 -19.73
CA GLN A 205 13.84 -20.25 -21.14
C GLN A 205 12.82 -19.54 -22.03
N ARG A 206 11.52 -19.74 -21.81
CA ARG A 206 10.46 -19.08 -22.60
C ARG A 206 10.52 -17.55 -22.46
N VAL A 207 10.80 -17.05 -21.26
CA VAL A 207 10.96 -15.60 -21.02
C VAL A 207 12.20 -15.08 -21.74
N HIS A 208 13.31 -15.81 -21.71
CA HIS A 208 14.55 -15.47 -22.43
C HIS A 208 14.31 -15.41 -23.95
N ASP A 209 13.66 -16.44 -24.49
CA ASP A 209 13.35 -16.53 -25.92
C ASP A 209 12.43 -15.41 -26.41
N SER A 210 11.63 -14.81 -25.54
CA SER A 210 10.84 -13.61 -25.85
C SER A 210 11.68 -12.35 -26.03
N GLY A 211 12.97 -12.39 -25.69
CA GLY A 211 13.86 -11.23 -25.70
C GLY A 211 13.70 -10.29 -24.51
N TYR A 212 12.97 -10.67 -23.45
CA TYR A 212 12.82 -9.85 -22.26
C TYR A 212 14.18 -9.63 -21.56
N PRO A 213 14.63 -8.36 -21.41
CA PRO A 213 15.98 -8.06 -20.92
C PRO A 213 16.05 -7.87 -19.40
N GLY A 214 14.94 -8.07 -18.68
CA GLY A 214 14.84 -7.70 -17.27
C GLY A 214 15.10 -8.87 -16.32
N THR A 215 14.95 -8.57 -15.04
CA THR A 215 15.13 -9.53 -13.94
C THR A 215 13.79 -10.15 -13.54
N PHE A 216 13.79 -11.44 -13.25
CA PHE A 216 12.73 -12.12 -12.52
C PHE A 216 13.10 -12.28 -11.05
N ILE A 217 12.13 -12.06 -10.19
CA ILE A 217 12.22 -12.34 -8.76
C ILE A 217 11.59 -13.71 -8.52
N LEU A 218 12.42 -14.67 -8.12
CA LEU A 218 12.05 -16.02 -7.76
C LEU A 218 11.96 -16.08 -6.24
N GLN A 219 10.81 -16.49 -5.71
CA GLN A 219 10.54 -16.35 -4.28
C GLN A 219 9.75 -17.53 -3.75
N ASP A 220 10.11 -18.02 -2.57
CA ASP A 220 9.33 -19.02 -1.85
C ASP A 220 7.88 -18.64 -1.76
N MET A 221 6.99 -19.54 -2.13
CA MET A 221 5.57 -19.35 -1.94
C MET A 221 5.21 -19.67 -0.48
N ILE A 222 4.80 -18.64 0.25
CA ILE A 222 4.25 -18.84 1.59
C ILE A 222 2.82 -19.37 1.45
N PRO A 223 2.51 -20.56 2.03
CA PRO A 223 1.17 -21.14 1.93
C PRO A 223 0.09 -20.28 2.61
N GLY A 224 -1.16 -20.58 2.30
CA GLY A 224 -2.33 -19.88 2.85
C GLY A 224 -2.89 -18.82 1.92
N LEU A 225 -4.13 -18.42 2.21
CA LEU A 225 -4.92 -17.45 1.44
C LEU A 225 -4.75 -16.03 2.00
N ASP A 226 -5.69 -15.14 1.66
CA ASP A 226 -5.73 -13.75 2.09
C ASP A 226 -5.65 -13.58 3.62
N ASP A 227 -6.30 -14.51 4.35
CA ASP A 227 -6.30 -14.52 5.82
C ASP A 227 -4.93 -14.90 6.45
N GLY A 228 -3.97 -15.32 5.64
CA GLY A 228 -2.55 -15.42 6.01
C GLY A 228 -1.80 -14.08 5.95
N MET A 229 -2.32 -13.10 5.21
CA MET A 229 -1.67 -11.80 5.03
C MET A 229 -1.74 -10.92 6.28
N ARG A 230 -0.72 -10.07 6.42
CA ARG A 230 -0.60 -9.04 7.46
C ARG A 230 -0.18 -7.74 6.82
N ILE A 231 -0.50 -6.65 7.48
CA ILE A 231 -0.08 -5.31 7.08
C ILE A 231 0.50 -4.59 8.29
N LEU A 232 1.57 -3.84 8.09
CA LEU A 232 2.12 -2.96 9.12
C LEU A 232 2.45 -1.61 8.51
N THR A 233 1.91 -0.55 9.09
CA THR A 233 2.25 0.83 8.72
C THR A 233 3.01 1.48 9.85
N CYS A 234 4.17 2.07 9.55
CA CYS A 234 4.97 2.82 10.50
C CYS A 234 5.17 4.26 10.04
N TYR A 235 5.42 5.15 10.99
CA TYR A 235 5.87 6.50 10.75
C TYR A 235 7.22 6.73 11.41
N CYS A 236 8.17 7.28 10.65
CA CYS A 236 9.49 7.70 11.14
C CYS A 236 9.61 9.22 11.11
N ASP A 237 10.16 9.78 12.19
CA ASP A 237 10.43 11.20 12.29
C ASP A 237 11.59 11.64 11.38
N ARG A 238 11.89 12.96 11.37
CA ARG A 238 12.99 13.52 10.58
C ARG A 238 14.38 13.03 11.02
N ALA A 239 14.50 12.51 12.24
CA ALA A 239 15.72 11.89 12.74
C ALA A 239 15.83 10.40 12.39
N GLY A 240 14.83 9.83 11.69
CA GLY A 240 14.78 8.42 11.29
C GLY A 240 14.35 7.49 12.42
N ARG A 241 13.74 7.99 13.51
CA ARG A 241 13.23 7.16 14.60
C ARG A 241 11.78 6.79 14.37
N VAL A 242 11.44 5.54 14.57
CA VAL A 242 10.06 5.06 14.46
C VAL A 242 9.24 5.62 15.64
N ARG A 243 8.18 6.36 15.33
CA ARG A 243 7.27 7.01 16.28
C ARG A 243 5.91 6.34 16.38
N MET A 244 5.51 5.64 15.34
CA MET A 244 4.20 4.97 15.29
C MET A 244 4.30 3.64 14.56
N GLY A 245 3.55 2.64 15.04
CA GLY A 245 3.33 1.35 14.40
C GLY A 245 1.86 0.94 14.48
N ALA A 246 1.29 0.53 13.35
CA ALA A 246 -0.07 0.03 13.26
C ALA A 246 -0.07 -1.31 12.52
N PHE A 247 -0.40 -2.37 13.24
CA PHE A 247 -0.49 -3.72 12.71
C PHE A 247 -1.93 -4.09 12.36
N GLY A 248 -2.10 -4.88 11.31
CA GLY A 248 -3.39 -5.38 10.88
C GLY A 248 -3.33 -6.83 10.37
N HIS A 249 -4.30 -7.63 10.79
CA HIS A 249 -4.56 -8.95 10.22
C HIS A 249 -5.49 -8.80 9.03
N VAL A 250 -4.99 -9.03 7.82
CA VAL A 250 -5.78 -9.00 6.60
C VAL A 250 -6.70 -10.21 6.56
N LEU A 251 -7.97 -9.97 6.26
CA LEU A 251 -8.99 -11.00 6.16
C LEU A 251 -9.35 -11.35 4.72
N LEU A 252 -9.29 -10.34 3.86
CA LEU A 252 -9.66 -10.42 2.46
C LEU A 252 -8.94 -9.32 1.67
N GLU A 253 -8.43 -9.67 0.51
CA GLU A 253 -7.77 -8.77 -0.44
C GLU A 253 -8.64 -8.54 -1.69
N GLU A 254 -8.35 -7.51 -2.46
CA GLU A 254 -8.91 -7.31 -3.79
C GLU A 254 -8.30 -8.31 -4.79
N HIS A 255 -9.13 -8.89 -5.65
CA HIS A 255 -8.73 -9.92 -6.62
C HIS A 255 -8.83 -9.49 -8.09
N LEU A 256 -9.16 -8.23 -8.37
CA LEU A 256 -9.09 -7.71 -9.73
C LEU A 256 -7.62 -7.47 -10.13
N PRO A 257 -7.26 -7.65 -11.42
CA PRO A 257 -5.87 -7.48 -11.86
C PRO A 257 -5.26 -6.12 -11.47
N GLU A 258 -6.04 -5.04 -11.52
CA GLU A 258 -5.59 -3.67 -11.24
C GLU A 258 -5.41 -3.40 -9.74
N THR A 259 -6.08 -4.17 -8.88
CA THR A 259 -6.08 -3.97 -7.42
C THR A 259 -5.66 -5.23 -6.65
N LEU A 260 -5.15 -6.24 -7.35
CA LEU A 260 -4.74 -7.51 -6.75
C LEU A 260 -3.76 -7.30 -5.59
N GLY A 261 -4.07 -7.90 -4.44
CA GLY A 261 -3.26 -7.83 -3.23
C GLY A 261 -3.51 -6.59 -2.36
N VAL A 262 -4.48 -5.74 -2.71
CA VAL A 262 -4.85 -4.60 -1.84
C VAL A 262 -5.77 -5.08 -0.71
N PRO A 263 -5.42 -4.91 0.57
CA PRO A 263 -6.27 -5.31 1.67
C PRO A 263 -7.63 -4.60 1.66
N ALA A 264 -8.71 -5.37 1.60
CA ALA A 264 -10.09 -4.88 1.55
C ALA A 264 -10.84 -5.03 2.89
N ALA A 265 -10.41 -5.99 3.73
CA ALA A 265 -10.89 -6.16 5.09
C ALA A 265 -9.73 -6.51 6.02
N ILE A 266 -9.61 -5.81 7.15
CA ILE A 266 -8.52 -5.91 8.12
C ILE A 266 -9.09 -5.88 9.54
N ILE A 267 -8.63 -6.76 10.42
CA ILE A 267 -8.78 -6.58 11.87
C ILE A 267 -7.52 -5.89 12.37
N THR A 268 -7.68 -4.70 12.95
CA THR A 268 -6.57 -3.98 13.59
C THR A 268 -6.14 -4.66 14.88
N GLY A 269 -4.86 -4.59 15.22
CA GLY A 269 -4.32 -5.25 16.39
C GLY A 269 -2.86 -4.87 16.63
N GLN A 270 -2.16 -5.72 17.37
CA GLN A 270 -0.76 -5.56 17.71
C GLN A 270 0.00 -6.86 17.44
N ASP A 271 1.23 -6.74 16.96
CA ASP A 271 2.23 -7.80 16.94
C ASP A 271 3.59 -7.17 17.27
N ARG A 272 3.97 -7.28 18.52
CA ARG A 272 5.18 -6.62 19.04
C ARG A 272 6.45 -7.18 18.41
N ALA A 273 6.51 -8.47 18.14
CA ALA A 273 7.68 -9.09 17.53
C ALA A 273 7.91 -8.56 16.11
N VAL A 274 6.86 -8.47 15.31
CA VAL A 274 6.91 -7.91 13.96
C VAL A 274 7.26 -6.42 14.00
N LEU A 275 6.70 -5.67 14.94
CA LEU A 275 7.00 -4.24 15.09
C LEU A 275 8.46 -4.00 15.48
N ASP A 276 9.03 -4.79 16.38
CA ASP A 276 10.44 -4.67 16.78
C ASP A 276 11.40 -4.98 15.61
N GLU A 277 11.06 -5.92 14.71
CA GLU A 277 11.81 -6.17 13.48
C GLU A 277 11.78 -4.97 12.54
N VAL A 278 10.62 -4.33 12.35
CA VAL A 278 10.48 -3.13 11.50
C VAL A 278 11.20 -1.93 12.10
N VAL A 279 11.14 -1.73 13.41
CA VAL A 279 11.89 -0.63 14.07
C VAL A 279 13.37 -0.77 13.78
N ARG A 280 13.95 -1.96 13.92
CA ARG A 280 15.36 -2.20 13.59
C ARG A 280 15.67 -1.90 12.13
N LEU A 281 14.80 -2.32 11.21
CA LEU A 281 15.00 -2.09 9.77
C LEU A 281 14.94 -0.59 9.43
N LEU A 282 13.88 0.07 9.83
CA LEU A 282 13.65 1.48 9.46
C LEU A 282 14.67 2.43 10.09
N GLU A 283 15.04 2.20 11.36
CA GLU A 283 16.05 3.00 12.05
C GLU A 283 17.46 2.72 11.48
N HIS A 284 17.76 1.46 11.09
CA HIS A 284 19.03 1.12 10.43
C HIS A 284 19.24 1.88 9.11
N VAL A 285 18.19 2.01 8.30
CA VAL A 285 18.29 2.69 7.00
C VAL A 285 18.06 4.20 7.09
N GLY A 286 17.67 4.72 8.25
CA GLY A 286 17.36 6.14 8.44
C GLY A 286 16.11 6.59 7.68
N TRP A 287 15.09 5.73 7.62
CA TRP A 287 13.83 6.02 6.95
C TRP A 287 13.14 7.26 7.53
N ARG A 288 12.40 8.00 6.70
CA ARG A 288 11.61 9.18 7.12
C ARG A 288 10.22 9.13 6.51
N GLY A 289 9.22 9.59 7.26
CA GLY A 289 7.82 9.53 6.84
C GLY A 289 7.20 8.15 6.96
N TYR A 290 6.13 7.91 6.24
CA TYR A 290 5.41 6.64 6.30
C TYR A 290 6.10 5.53 5.50
N ALA A 291 6.09 4.34 6.09
CA ALA A 291 6.42 3.07 5.46
C ALA A 291 5.27 2.09 5.68
N ASN A 292 4.84 1.39 4.63
CA ASN A 292 3.81 0.35 4.71
C ASN A 292 4.39 -0.97 4.22
N PHE A 293 4.30 -2.00 5.06
CA PHE A 293 4.83 -3.32 4.79
C PHE A 293 3.72 -4.30 4.48
N ASP A 294 3.92 -5.10 3.44
CA ASP A 294 3.11 -6.26 3.14
C ASP A 294 3.83 -7.50 3.69
N LEU A 295 3.11 -8.28 4.50
CA LEU A 295 3.64 -9.39 5.30
C LEU A 295 2.72 -10.60 5.15
N LYS A 296 3.25 -11.80 5.39
CA LYS A 296 2.44 -13.02 5.48
C LYS A 296 2.92 -13.93 6.59
N TYR A 297 1.98 -14.45 7.36
CA TYR A 297 2.26 -15.50 8.32
C TYR A 297 2.56 -16.82 7.61
N ASP A 298 3.72 -17.41 7.90
CA ASP A 298 4.12 -18.71 7.38
C ASP A 298 3.82 -19.79 8.42
N PRO A 299 2.83 -20.66 8.18
CA PRO A 299 2.47 -21.71 9.12
C PRO A 299 3.54 -22.81 9.26
N ARG A 300 4.52 -22.86 8.36
CA ARG A 300 5.59 -23.88 8.37
C ARG A 300 6.60 -23.63 9.50
N ASP A 301 6.87 -22.36 9.81
CA ASP A 301 7.84 -21.96 10.85
C ASP A 301 7.23 -21.06 11.93
N GLY A 302 5.95 -20.68 11.80
CA GLY A 302 5.22 -19.84 12.75
C GLY A 302 5.66 -18.37 12.74
N ARG A 303 6.38 -17.91 11.71
CA ARG A 303 6.88 -16.54 11.60
C ARG A 303 6.08 -15.71 10.61
N THR A 304 5.97 -14.41 10.88
CA THR A 304 5.47 -13.44 9.90
C THR A 304 6.63 -12.96 9.04
N LYS A 305 6.55 -13.16 7.71
CA LYS A 305 7.60 -12.84 6.74
C LYS A 305 7.28 -11.58 5.98
N PHE A 306 8.31 -10.78 5.72
CA PHE A 306 8.25 -9.50 5.03
C PHE A 306 8.43 -9.68 3.52
N PHE A 307 7.49 -9.18 2.71
CA PHE A 307 7.58 -9.26 1.24
C PHE A 307 8.11 -8.02 0.59
N GLU A 308 7.60 -6.86 1.01
CA GLU A 308 7.97 -5.59 0.43
C GLU A 308 7.63 -4.41 1.35
N LEU A 309 8.34 -3.31 1.11
CA LEU A 309 8.07 -2.01 1.68
C LEU A 309 7.50 -1.10 0.61
N ASN A 310 6.45 -0.36 0.97
CA ASN A 310 5.85 0.68 0.15
C ASN A 310 6.15 2.05 0.79
N PRO A 311 6.68 3.06 0.06
CA PRO A 311 7.20 4.31 0.62
C PRO A 311 6.10 5.34 0.93
N ARG A 312 4.94 4.89 1.39
CA ARG A 312 3.74 5.71 1.59
C ARG A 312 2.72 5.01 2.47
N LEU A 313 1.66 5.73 2.83
CA LEU A 313 0.45 5.13 3.35
C LEU A 313 -0.19 4.21 2.29
N GLY A 314 -0.57 3.00 2.68
CA GLY A 314 -1.20 2.01 1.80
C GLY A 314 -2.57 2.46 1.27
N ARG A 315 -3.09 1.76 0.27
CA ARG A 315 -4.45 2.05 -0.25
C ARG A 315 -5.54 1.83 0.81
N SER A 316 -5.30 0.96 1.77
CA SER A 316 -6.15 0.72 2.93
C SER A 316 -5.81 1.60 4.14
N ASN A 317 -5.09 2.71 3.98
CA ASN A 317 -4.47 3.53 5.02
C ASN A 317 -5.37 3.81 6.23
N PHE A 318 -6.67 3.93 6.04
CA PHE A 318 -7.61 4.27 7.09
C PHE A 318 -7.77 3.18 8.18
N TYR A 319 -7.20 1.98 7.97
CA TYR A 319 -7.15 0.97 9.02
C TYR A 319 -6.31 1.45 10.22
N VAL A 320 -5.31 2.29 9.99
CA VAL A 320 -4.50 2.92 11.05
C VAL A 320 -5.37 3.82 11.92
N ASN A 321 -6.22 4.66 11.29
CA ASN A 321 -7.18 5.50 12.00
C ASN A 321 -8.23 4.65 12.74
N ALA A 322 -8.74 3.58 12.12
CA ALA A 322 -9.65 2.64 12.76
C ALA A 322 -9.02 2.01 14.01
N GLY A 323 -7.73 1.70 13.97
CA GLY A 323 -6.93 1.21 15.08
C GLY A 323 -6.64 2.24 16.17
N GLY A 324 -7.08 3.49 16.02
CA GLY A 324 -7.02 4.53 17.05
C GLY A 324 -5.88 5.54 16.89
N VAL A 325 -5.12 5.51 15.80
CA VAL A 325 -4.04 6.47 15.54
C VAL A 325 -4.34 7.23 14.25
N ASN A 326 -4.50 8.55 14.32
CA ASN A 326 -4.77 9.36 13.15
C ASN A 326 -3.48 9.64 12.35
N THR A 327 -3.46 9.21 11.09
CA THR A 327 -2.28 9.34 10.23
C THR A 327 -1.95 10.78 9.83
N ALA A 328 -2.94 11.69 9.79
CA ALA A 328 -2.71 13.09 9.45
C ALA A 328 -1.92 13.84 10.53
N ARG A 329 -2.02 13.39 11.79
CA ARG A 329 -1.37 14.00 12.94
C ARG A 329 0.14 14.13 12.72
N TYR A 330 0.82 13.07 12.35
CA TYR A 330 2.28 13.07 12.18
C TYR A 330 2.76 14.01 11.06
N TYR A 331 1.98 14.13 9.99
CA TYR A 331 2.29 15.09 8.93
C TYR A 331 2.18 16.54 9.43
N VAL A 332 1.10 16.85 10.16
CA VAL A 332 0.85 18.21 10.64
C VAL A 332 1.83 18.60 11.73
N GLU A 333 1.99 17.78 12.76
CA GLU A 333 2.91 18.06 13.86
C GLU A 333 4.35 18.29 13.37
N GLN A 334 4.81 17.45 12.44
CA GLN A 334 6.20 17.54 12.00
C GLN A 334 6.45 18.60 10.92
N TYR A 335 5.51 18.81 10.00
CA TYR A 335 5.73 19.64 8.82
C TYR A 335 4.97 20.96 8.83
N VAL A 336 3.98 21.13 9.68
CA VAL A 336 3.24 22.38 9.88
C VAL A 336 3.61 23.03 11.20
N ASP A 337 3.61 22.25 12.29
CA ASP A 337 3.90 22.75 13.63
C ASP A 337 5.42 22.74 13.96
N GLY A 338 6.23 22.09 13.13
CA GLY A 338 7.68 22.02 13.29
C GLY A 338 8.16 21.16 14.47
N SER A 339 7.28 20.33 15.05
CA SER A 339 7.62 19.41 16.13
C SER A 339 8.66 18.38 15.65
N ASP A 340 9.59 18.04 16.52
CA ASP A 340 10.51 16.91 16.33
C ASP A 340 9.95 15.61 16.93
N LEU A 341 8.74 15.64 17.48
CA LEU A 341 8.06 14.54 18.15
C LEU A 341 8.82 14.00 19.38
N SER A 342 9.74 14.78 19.97
CA SER A 342 10.54 14.33 21.13
C SER A 342 9.71 14.19 22.40
N ASP A 343 8.66 15.01 22.54
CA ASP A 343 7.74 14.99 23.69
C ASP A 343 6.71 13.85 23.61
N GLU A 344 6.58 13.21 22.44
CA GLU A 344 5.72 12.05 22.26
C GLU A 344 6.33 10.78 22.86
N PRO A 345 5.51 9.80 23.24
CA PRO A 345 6.01 8.46 23.57
C PRO A 345 6.93 7.96 22.44
N ARG A 346 8.02 7.28 22.83
CA ARG A 346 9.01 6.79 21.86
C ARG A 346 8.37 6.05 20.68
N LEU A 347 7.31 5.31 20.97
CA LEU A 347 6.56 4.54 19.98
C LEU A 347 5.09 4.46 20.38
N VAL A 348 4.22 4.98 19.53
CA VAL A 348 2.75 4.84 19.66
C VAL A 348 2.30 3.62 18.86
N GLU A 349 1.68 2.66 19.54
CA GLU A 349 1.10 1.49 18.88
C GLU A 349 -0.41 1.65 18.72
N SER A 350 -0.92 1.27 17.54
CA SER A 350 -2.36 1.13 17.31
C SER A 350 -2.89 -0.04 18.15
N ALA A 351 -3.69 0.27 19.18
CA ALA A 351 -4.13 -0.73 20.17
C ALA A 351 -5.61 -1.10 20.08
N LYS A 352 -6.41 -0.32 19.35
CA LYS A 352 -7.85 -0.56 19.25
C LYS A 352 -8.11 -1.70 18.26
N GLU A 353 -8.78 -2.75 18.73
CA GLU A 353 -9.22 -3.83 17.84
C GLU A 353 -10.53 -3.43 17.14
N GLU A 354 -10.48 -3.30 15.81
CA GLU A 354 -11.57 -2.84 14.96
C GLU A 354 -11.57 -3.59 13.63
N LEU A 355 -12.74 -3.83 13.06
CA LEU A 355 -12.87 -4.26 11.67
C LEU A 355 -12.83 -3.05 10.75
N TYR A 356 -11.73 -2.83 10.06
CA TYR A 356 -11.69 -1.97 8.88
C TYR A 356 -12.22 -2.77 7.68
N THR A 357 -13.13 -2.21 6.89
CA THR A 357 -13.55 -2.84 5.64
C THR A 357 -14.07 -1.84 4.61
N SER A 358 -13.56 -1.93 3.37
CA SER A 358 -14.13 -1.25 2.19
C SER A 358 -15.31 -2.01 1.58
N LEU A 359 -15.55 -3.24 2.05
CA LEU A 359 -16.56 -4.18 1.56
C LEU A 359 -17.76 -4.23 2.48
N PRO A 360 -18.96 -4.61 1.98
CA PRO A 360 -20.07 -4.96 2.85
C PRO A 360 -19.73 -6.15 3.77
N VAL A 361 -20.01 -6.02 5.06
CA VAL A 361 -19.71 -7.05 6.07
C VAL A 361 -20.26 -8.44 5.70
N PRO A 362 -21.51 -8.59 5.15
CA PRO A 362 -21.98 -9.90 4.74
C PRO A 362 -21.12 -10.57 3.65
N LEU A 363 -20.49 -9.79 2.79
CA LEU A 363 -19.54 -10.31 1.80
C LEU A 363 -18.29 -10.83 2.50
N VAL A 364 -17.69 -10.04 3.40
CA VAL A 364 -16.50 -10.45 4.17
C VAL A 364 -16.76 -11.76 4.92
N LEU A 365 -17.88 -11.86 5.64
CA LEU A 365 -18.26 -13.06 6.39
C LEU A 365 -18.35 -14.33 5.53
N ARG A 366 -18.70 -14.20 4.26
CA ARG A 366 -18.80 -15.33 3.33
C ARG A 366 -17.45 -15.97 3.02
N TYR A 367 -16.38 -15.18 3.11
CA TYR A 367 -15.01 -15.63 2.79
C TYR A 367 -14.20 -16.08 4.01
N LEU A 368 -14.71 -15.94 5.22
CA LEU A 368 -13.95 -16.23 6.43
C LEU A 368 -14.16 -17.67 6.93
N PRO A 369 -13.11 -18.31 7.48
CA PRO A 369 -13.24 -19.54 8.26
C PRO A 369 -14.00 -19.27 9.57
N GLY A 370 -14.45 -20.36 10.22
CA GLY A 370 -15.36 -20.29 11.36
C GLY A 370 -14.92 -19.37 12.50
N ASP A 371 -13.65 -19.42 12.89
CA ASP A 371 -13.17 -18.62 14.04
C ASP A 371 -13.02 -17.15 13.70
N LEU A 372 -12.48 -16.81 12.52
CA LEU A 372 -12.43 -15.42 12.05
C LEU A 372 -13.84 -14.86 11.82
N ARG A 373 -14.77 -15.68 11.35
CA ARG A 373 -16.19 -15.28 11.21
C ARG A 373 -16.80 -14.94 12.58
N LYS A 374 -16.58 -15.75 13.61
CA LYS A 374 -17.05 -15.46 14.99
C LYS A 374 -16.43 -14.16 15.51
N LYS A 375 -15.14 -13.95 15.27
CA LYS A 375 -14.43 -12.72 15.68
C LYS A 375 -15.03 -11.49 15.01
N VAL A 376 -15.24 -11.52 13.70
CA VAL A 376 -15.86 -10.42 12.94
C VAL A 376 -17.28 -10.15 13.44
N LEU A 377 -18.11 -11.18 13.65
CA LEU A 377 -19.46 -11.01 14.22
C LEU A 377 -19.44 -10.35 15.60
N SER A 378 -18.47 -10.72 16.45
CA SER A 378 -18.29 -10.07 17.76
C SER A 378 -17.92 -8.59 17.65
N LEU A 379 -17.06 -8.21 16.67
CA LEU A 379 -16.74 -6.80 16.41
C LEU A 379 -17.96 -6.03 15.90
N VAL A 380 -18.72 -6.62 14.99
CA VAL A 380 -19.98 -6.05 14.49
C VAL A 380 -20.99 -5.81 15.62
N ALA A 381 -21.18 -6.80 16.49
CA ALA A 381 -22.10 -6.67 17.64
C ALA A 381 -21.70 -5.58 18.63
N ARG A 382 -20.40 -5.25 18.71
CA ARG A 382 -19.86 -4.16 19.55
C ARG A 382 -19.83 -2.80 18.83
N GLY A 383 -20.31 -2.69 17.59
CA GLY A 383 -20.22 -1.48 16.78
C GLY A 383 -18.77 -1.10 16.39
N ARG A 384 -17.85 -2.05 16.40
CA ARG A 384 -16.43 -1.87 16.05
C ARG A 384 -16.19 -2.21 14.60
N VAL A 385 -16.78 -1.42 13.70
CA VAL A 385 -16.66 -1.55 12.24
C VAL A 385 -16.47 -0.18 11.63
N THR A 386 -15.38 -0.02 10.92
CA THR A 386 -15.05 1.20 10.20
C THR A 386 -14.99 0.95 8.70
N ASN A 387 -15.85 1.65 7.95
CA ASN A 387 -15.74 1.76 6.50
C ASN A 387 -15.14 3.13 6.15
N PRO A 388 -14.02 3.19 5.37
CA PRO A 388 -13.36 4.45 5.07
C PRO A 388 -14.24 5.44 4.31
N MET A 389 -15.14 4.91 3.45
CA MET A 389 -16.03 5.73 2.62
C MET A 389 -17.29 6.21 3.35
N MET A 390 -17.65 5.61 4.48
CA MET A 390 -18.83 5.98 5.26
C MET A 390 -18.44 6.98 6.34
N TYR A 391 -18.63 8.26 6.06
CA TYR A 391 -18.27 9.35 6.96
C TYR A 391 -19.45 10.31 7.18
N ALA A 392 -19.99 10.34 8.41
CA ALA A 392 -21.21 11.10 8.74
C ALA A 392 -21.04 12.63 8.59
N ARG A 393 -19.80 13.14 8.74
CA ARG A 393 -19.52 14.57 8.56
C ARG A 393 -19.35 14.99 7.10
N ASP A 394 -19.49 14.05 6.15
CA ASP A 394 -19.52 14.31 4.71
C ASP A 394 -20.88 13.90 4.09
N PRO A 395 -22.00 14.54 4.50
CA PRO A 395 -23.37 14.13 4.18
C PRO A 395 -23.83 14.70 2.84
N HIS A 396 -23.32 14.23 1.71
CA HIS A 396 -23.82 14.64 0.40
C HIS A 396 -24.62 13.52 -0.28
N PRO A 397 -25.91 13.75 -0.70
CA PRO A 397 -26.77 12.68 -1.22
C PRO A 397 -26.17 11.91 -2.42
N LYS A 398 -25.59 12.63 -3.39
CA LYS A 398 -24.95 11.99 -4.57
C LYS A 398 -23.74 11.13 -4.15
N ARG A 399 -22.99 11.59 -3.16
CA ARG A 399 -21.87 10.82 -2.61
C ARG A 399 -22.36 9.54 -1.92
N TRP A 400 -23.41 9.63 -1.11
CA TRP A 400 -23.97 8.44 -0.47
C TRP A 400 -24.55 7.43 -1.47
N ALA A 401 -25.20 7.91 -2.54
CA ALA A 401 -25.63 7.06 -3.65
C ALA A 401 -24.42 6.36 -4.32
N TYR A 402 -23.32 7.11 -4.53
CA TYR A 402 -22.07 6.54 -5.05
C TYR A 402 -21.50 5.48 -4.12
N VAL A 403 -21.42 5.70 -2.81
CA VAL A 403 -20.91 4.73 -1.82
C VAL A 403 -21.74 3.46 -1.83
N GLY A 404 -23.08 3.57 -1.92
CA GLY A 404 -23.97 2.42 -2.06
C GLY A 404 -23.71 1.62 -3.35
N ALA A 405 -23.63 2.33 -4.49
CA ALA A 405 -23.31 1.70 -5.79
C ALA A 405 -21.91 1.08 -5.80
N TYR A 406 -20.92 1.71 -5.17
CA TYR A 406 -19.58 1.17 -5.00
C TYR A 406 -19.62 -0.15 -4.24
N GLY A 407 -20.31 -0.21 -3.09
CA GLY A 407 -20.45 -1.44 -2.30
C GLY A 407 -21.14 -2.57 -3.09
N ALA A 408 -22.21 -2.27 -3.82
CA ALA A 408 -22.89 -3.25 -4.68
C ALA A 408 -21.99 -3.76 -5.81
N ASN A 409 -21.20 -2.87 -6.42
CA ASN A 409 -20.24 -3.22 -7.46
C ASN A 409 -19.12 -4.13 -6.91
N GLN A 410 -18.66 -3.90 -5.68
CA GLN A 410 -17.68 -4.78 -5.04
C GLN A 410 -18.22 -6.19 -4.87
N VAL A 411 -19.45 -6.34 -4.42
CA VAL A 411 -20.10 -7.68 -4.35
C VAL A 411 -20.08 -8.37 -5.71
N ARG A 412 -20.51 -7.67 -6.77
CA ARG A 412 -20.50 -8.22 -8.13
C ARG A 412 -19.10 -8.61 -8.59
N LYS A 413 -18.08 -7.82 -8.31
CA LYS A 413 -16.68 -8.07 -8.66
C LYS A 413 -16.18 -9.36 -8.02
N TYR A 414 -16.35 -9.51 -6.70
CA TYR A 414 -15.90 -10.71 -5.99
C TYR A 414 -16.58 -11.98 -6.52
N PHE A 415 -17.89 -11.98 -6.74
CA PHE A 415 -18.56 -13.14 -7.31
C PHE A 415 -18.09 -13.49 -8.72
N ARG A 416 -17.59 -12.51 -9.49
CA ARG A 416 -17.08 -12.74 -10.85
C ARG A 416 -15.66 -13.27 -10.87
N VAL A 417 -14.75 -12.70 -10.06
CA VAL A 417 -13.29 -12.97 -10.15
C VAL A 417 -12.78 -13.90 -9.06
N TYR A 418 -13.45 -13.97 -7.93
CA TYR A 418 -13.07 -14.80 -6.79
C TYR A 418 -14.29 -15.43 -6.13
N PRO A 419 -15.05 -16.28 -6.84
CA PRO A 419 -16.24 -16.93 -6.28
C PRO A 419 -15.85 -17.88 -5.14
N PRO A 420 -16.71 -18.07 -4.10
CA PRO A 420 -16.41 -18.92 -2.95
C PRO A 420 -15.95 -20.35 -3.27
N PRO A 421 -16.50 -21.06 -4.26
CA PRO A 421 -16.00 -22.39 -4.63
C PRO A 421 -14.55 -22.40 -5.10
N GLN A 422 -14.11 -21.37 -5.81
CA GLN A 422 -12.70 -21.25 -6.26
C GLN A 422 -11.77 -21.07 -5.06
N ARG A 423 -12.18 -20.28 -4.07
CA ARG A 423 -11.44 -20.08 -2.82
C ARG A 423 -11.35 -21.38 -2.02
N ASP A 424 -12.44 -22.13 -1.90
CA ASP A 424 -12.46 -23.38 -1.13
C ASP A 424 -11.51 -24.41 -1.77
N ALA A 425 -11.49 -24.51 -3.10
CA ALA A 425 -10.53 -25.32 -3.83
C ALA A 425 -9.06 -24.85 -3.66
N GLN A 426 -8.82 -23.56 -3.47
CA GLN A 426 -7.48 -23.04 -3.14
C GLN A 426 -7.07 -23.37 -1.70
N ARG A 427 -8.02 -23.36 -0.73
CA ARG A 427 -7.74 -23.78 0.66
C ARG A 427 -7.36 -25.24 0.79
N GLU A 428 -7.95 -26.11 0.02
CA GLU A 428 -7.63 -27.55 0.02
C GLU A 428 -6.23 -27.83 -0.55
N LYS A 429 -5.68 -26.90 -1.33
CA LYS A 429 -4.35 -27.00 -1.94
C LYS A 429 -3.25 -26.24 -1.19
N ALA A 430 -3.63 -25.37 -0.25
CA ALA A 430 -2.72 -24.53 0.53
C ALA A 430 -2.35 -25.15 1.88
#